data_2c6fc48ce05d4e18f7bbe9e3033f227f
#
_entry.id   2c6fc48ce05d4e18f7bbe9e3033f227f
#
_cell.length_a   1.000
_cell.length_b   1.000
_cell.length_c   1.000
_cell.angle_alpha   90.00
_cell.angle_beta   90.00
_cell.angle_gamma   90.00
#
_symmetry.space_group_name_H-M   'P 1'
#
loop_
_entity.id
_entity.type
_entity.pdbx_description
1 polymer ?
#
loop_
_entity_poly.entity_id
_entity_poly.type
_entity_poly.pdbx_seq_one_letter_code
_entity_poly.pdbx_strand_id
1 'polypeptide(L)'
;MSREFVLKQILNRVKDRYDAILIDCMPSLGMITINALAASDEVLIPVEASYLPIKGLQQLLKTIGKVRRQINPKLQIAGILFNMVDAHTNDARNNMELLHNAYGNQIHVFNNYIPFSVRMKEAVREGQSIFKYEPKGKVARAYMSFTEEVLEHGRYSH
;
A
#
# COMPACT_ATOMS: atom_id res chain seq x y z
N MET A 1 29.73 -5.01 1.08
CA MET A 1 28.50 -4.28 1.47
C MET A 1 27.35 -4.88 0.66
N SER A 2 26.36 -5.47 1.33
CA SER A 2 25.24 -6.11 0.63
C SER A 2 24.37 -5.07 -0.05
N ARG A 3 24.06 -5.27 -1.33
CA ARG A 3 23.34 -4.30 -2.18
C ARG A 3 21.92 -4.03 -1.69
N GLU A 4 21.32 -4.97 -0.98
CA GLU A 4 19.95 -4.92 -0.44
C GLU A 4 19.78 -4.01 0.77
N PHE A 5 20.85 -3.55 1.41
CA PHE A 5 20.78 -2.71 2.62
C PHE A 5 21.16 -1.25 2.41
N VAL A 6 21.40 -0.83 1.18
CA VAL A 6 21.85 0.55 0.88
C VAL A 6 20.81 1.57 1.34
N LEU A 7 19.54 1.37 1.00
CA LEU A 7 18.46 2.27 1.41
C LEU A 7 18.31 2.29 2.93
N LYS A 8 18.34 1.15 3.59
CA LYS A 8 18.25 1.05 5.05
C LYS A 8 19.32 1.88 5.76
N GLN A 9 20.55 1.87 5.25
CA GLN A 9 21.64 2.65 5.82
C GLN A 9 21.44 4.16 5.65
N ILE A 10 20.87 4.58 4.51
CA ILE A 10 20.53 5.98 4.26
C ILE A 10 19.42 6.42 5.22
N LEU A 11 18.35 5.64 5.31
CA LEU A 11 17.19 5.96 6.16
C LEU A 11 17.55 5.98 7.65
N ASN A 12 18.44 5.13 8.12
CA ASN A 12 18.91 5.13 9.52
C ASN A 12 19.55 6.47 9.94
N ARG A 13 20.02 7.29 9.01
CA ARG A 13 20.60 8.60 9.31
C ARG A 13 19.55 9.70 9.50
N VAL A 14 18.32 9.46 9.07
CA VAL A 14 17.27 10.48 9.05
C VAL A 14 15.99 10.06 9.77
N LYS A 15 15.81 8.78 10.07
CA LYS A 15 14.57 8.24 10.65
C LYS A 15 14.13 8.95 11.93
N ASP A 16 15.07 9.38 12.76
CA ASP A 16 14.75 10.05 14.03
C ASP A 16 14.23 11.50 13.86
N ARG A 17 14.16 11.98 12.62
CA ARG A 17 13.61 13.31 12.27
C ARG A 17 12.17 13.28 11.81
N TYR A 18 11.59 12.10 11.63
CA TYR A 18 10.26 11.91 11.03
C TYR A 18 9.45 10.89 11.82
N ASP A 19 8.16 11.15 11.97
CA ASP A 19 7.22 10.21 12.58
C ASP A 19 6.92 9.02 11.65
N ALA A 20 6.96 9.25 10.33
CA ALA A 20 6.78 8.22 9.32
C ALA A 20 7.61 8.51 8.07
N ILE A 21 8.08 7.46 7.40
CA ILE A 21 8.77 7.52 6.11
C ILE A 21 8.00 6.63 5.13
N LEU A 22 7.47 7.22 4.07
CA LEU A 22 6.78 6.49 3.00
C LEU A 22 7.74 6.24 1.84
N ILE A 23 7.86 4.98 1.41
CA ILE A 23 8.69 4.57 0.29
C ILE A 23 7.77 4.18 -0.86
N ASP A 24 7.67 5.04 -1.88
CA ASP A 24 6.97 4.72 -3.12
C ASP A 24 7.82 3.79 -3.99
N CYS A 25 7.24 2.65 -4.37
CA CYS A 25 7.96 1.59 -5.10
C CYS A 25 7.40 1.41 -6.51
N MET A 26 8.28 1.20 -7.47
CA MET A 26 7.88 0.78 -8.82
C MET A 26 7.21 -0.61 -8.78
N PRO A 27 6.27 -0.91 -9.69
CA PRO A 27 5.59 -2.21 -9.79
C PRO A 27 6.52 -3.29 -10.37
N SER A 28 7.70 -3.46 -9.79
CA SER A 28 8.68 -4.47 -10.18
C SER A 28 9.26 -5.15 -8.94
N LEU A 29 9.63 -6.41 -9.06
CA LEU A 29 10.24 -7.19 -7.97
C LEU A 29 11.79 -7.21 -8.09
N GLY A 30 12.36 -6.13 -8.59
CA GLY A 30 13.81 -5.97 -8.74
C GLY A 30 14.53 -5.57 -7.44
N MET A 31 15.82 -5.33 -7.57
CA MET A 31 16.71 -5.00 -6.44
C MET A 31 16.28 -3.74 -5.68
N ILE A 32 15.67 -2.76 -6.35
CA ILE A 32 15.17 -1.54 -5.72
C ILE A 32 14.03 -1.86 -4.76
N THR A 33 13.08 -2.70 -5.18
CA THR A 33 11.97 -3.15 -4.32
C THR A 33 12.48 -3.98 -3.15
N ILE A 34 13.50 -4.84 -3.35
CA ILE A 34 14.15 -5.58 -2.26
C ILE A 34 14.79 -4.63 -1.26
N ASN A 35 15.47 -3.57 -1.72
CA ASN A 35 16.01 -2.53 -0.84
C ASN A 35 14.93 -1.82 -0.02
N ALA A 36 13.80 -1.48 -0.64
CA ALA A 36 12.66 -0.88 0.06
C ALA A 36 12.14 -1.82 1.14
N LEU A 37 11.86 -3.09 0.81
CA LEU A 37 11.39 -4.10 1.75
C LEU A 37 12.40 -4.38 2.88
N ALA A 38 13.70 -4.34 2.58
CA ALA A 38 14.76 -4.51 3.58
C ALA A 38 14.82 -3.33 4.58
N ALA A 39 14.41 -2.15 4.15
CA ALA A 39 14.45 -0.92 4.93
C ALA A 39 13.14 -0.62 5.68
N SER A 40 12.03 -1.22 5.27
CA SER A 40 10.69 -0.93 5.80
C SER A 40 10.36 -1.77 7.03
N ASP A 41 9.47 -1.24 7.88
CA ASP A 41 8.85 -1.97 8.97
C ASP A 41 7.56 -2.65 8.47
N GLU A 42 6.81 -1.98 7.60
CA GLU A 42 5.53 -2.44 7.09
C GLU A 42 5.40 -2.26 5.57
N VAL A 43 4.56 -3.08 4.95
CA VAL A 43 4.20 -3.01 3.53
C VAL A 43 2.70 -2.82 3.41
N LEU A 44 2.28 -1.72 2.79
CA LEU A 44 0.92 -1.49 2.33
C LEU A 44 0.83 -1.91 0.86
N ILE A 45 -0.17 -2.71 0.50
CA ILE A 45 -0.33 -3.26 -0.85
C ILE A 45 -1.57 -2.66 -1.51
N PRO A 46 -1.43 -1.63 -2.37
CA PRO A 46 -2.57 -1.14 -3.15
C PRO A 46 -2.90 -2.10 -4.29
N VAL A 47 -4.19 -2.40 -4.47
CA VAL A 47 -4.71 -3.30 -5.51
C VAL A 47 -5.86 -2.61 -6.24
N GLU A 48 -5.83 -2.61 -7.57
CA GLU A 48 -6.94 -2.14 -8.39
C GLU A 48 -8.06 -3.17 -8.45
N ALA A 49 -9.29 -2.76 -8.10
CA ALA A 49 -10.43 -3.69 -8.03
C ALA A 49 -10.97 -4.11 -9.41
N SER A 50 -10.76 -3.31 -10.47
CA SER A 50 -11.22 -3.60 -11.83
C SER A 50 -10.42 -4.72 -12.51
N TYR A 51 -9.18 -4.93 -12.08
CA TYR A 51 -8.31 -5.99 -12.56
C TYR A 51 -7.56 -6.61 -11.40
N LEU A 52 -7.96 -7.84 -11.02
CA LEU A 52 -7.26 -8.59 -9.97
C LEU A 52 -6.07 -9.32 -10.58
N PRO A 53 -4.86 -8.80 -10.46
CA PRO A 53 -3.66 -9.52 -10.86
C PRO A 53 -3.31 -10.56 -9.78
N ILE A 54 -4.16 -11.58 -9.60
CA ILE A 54 -3.99 -12.62 -8.57
C ILE A 54 -2.58 -13.20 -8.63
N LYS A 55 -2.07 -13.44 -9.85
CA LYS A 55 -0.69 -13.95 -10.02
C LYS A 55 0.36 -12.94 -9.55
N GLY A 56 0.17 -11.65 -9.84
CA GLY A 56 1.06 -10.58 -9.40
C GLY A 56 1.09 -10.44 -7.88
N LEU A 57 -0.08 -10.45 -7.25
CA LEU A 57 -0.21 -10.41 -5.80
C LEU A 57 0.47 -11.64 -5.15
N GLN A 58 0.21 -12.84 -5.66
CA GLN A 58 0.86 -14.05 -5.15
C GLN A 58 2.39 -13.98 -5.27
N GLN A 59 2.91 -13.45 -6.37
CA GLN A 59 4.35 -13.31 -6.56
C GLN A 59 4.95 -12.26 -5.61
N LEU A 60 4.24 -11.16 -5.38
CA LEU A 60 4.63 -10.15 -4.39
C LEU A 60 4.67 -10.75 -2.98
N LEU A 61 3.62 -11.44 -2.56
CA LEU A 61 3.54 -12.09 -1.25
C LEU A 61 4.66 -13.13 -1.05
N LYS A 62 4.98 -13.91 -2.07
CA LYS A 62 6.14 -14.84 -2.06
C LYS A 62 7.46 -14.08 -1.88
N THR A 63 7.61 -12.93 -2.54
CA THR A 63 8.82 -12.10 -2.44
C THR A 63 8.93 -11.49 -1.04
N ILE A 64 7.87 -10.93 -0.49
CA ILE A 64 7.82 -10.42 0.88
C ILE A 64 8.19 -11.54 1.87
N GLY A 65 7.63 -12.74 1.70
CA GLY A 65 7.95 -13.89 2.52
C GLY A 65 9.42 -14.31 2.45
N LYS A 66 10.09 -14.20 1.29
CA LYS A 66 11.53 -14.43 1.15
C LYS A 66 12.34 -13.36 1.87
N VAL A 67 11.98 -12.09 1.69
CA VAL A 67 12.65 -10.96 2.37
C VAL A 67 12.51 -11.08 3.88
N ARG A 68 11.34 -11.42 4.40
CA ARG A 68 11.14 -11.69 5.84
C ARG A 68 12.07 -12.77 6.38
N ARG A 69 12.18 -13.89 5.67
CA ARG A 69 13.02 -15.02 6.13
C ARG A 69 14.51 -14.75 6.06
N GLN A 70 14.97 -13.97 5.07
CA GLN A 70 16.39 -13.90 4.73
C GLN A 70 17.05 -12.55 5.02
N ILE A 71 16.27 -11.47 5.04
CA ILE A 71 16.79 -10.09 5.01
C ILE A 71 16.23 -9.25 6.17
N ASN A 72 14.90 -9.23 6.32
CA ASN A 72 14.21 -8.39 7.29
C ASN A 72 13.12 -9.17 8.04
N PRO A 73 13.46 -9.91 9.10
CA PRO A 73 12.51 -10.73 9.86
C PRO A 73 11.38 -9.94 10.52
N LYS A 74 11.55 -8.63 10.73
CA LYS A 74 10.57 -7.76 11.37
C LYS A 74 9.53 -7.19 10.38
N LEU A 75 9.76 -7.35 9.06
CA LEU A 75 8.86 -6.83 8.05
C LEU A 75 7.46 -7.41 8.20
N GLN A 76 6.46 -6.55 8.29
CA GLN A 76 5.05 -6.93 8.37
C GLN A 76 4.28 -6.50 7.12
N ILE A 77 3.09 -7.05 6.91
CA ILE A 77 2.15 -6.59 5.90
C ILE A 77 1.07 -5.82 6.65
N ALA A 78 1.04 -4.49 6.48
CA ALA A 78 0.02 -3.63 7.08
C ALA A 78 -1.37 -3.99 6.56
N GLY A 79 -1.48 -4.29 5.28
CA GLY A 79 -2.74 -4.73 4.69
C GLY A 79 -2.81 -4.49 3.19
N ILE A 80 -3.96 -4.86 2.63
CA ILE A 80 -4.33 -4.66 1.23
C ILE A 80 -5.35 -3.52 1.16
N LEU A 81 -5.06 -2.51 0.33
CA LEU A 81 -5.95 -1.38 0.05
C LEU A 81 -6.51 -1.50 -1.36
N PHE A 82 -7.82 -1.52 -1.50
CA PHE A 82 -8.44 -1.37 -2.81
C PHE A 82 -8.34 0.08 -3.28
N ASN A 83 -7.80 0.25 -4.48
CA ASN A 83 -7.58 1.56 -5.10
C ASN A 83 -8.31 1.65 -6.46
N MET A 84 -8.66 2.85 -6.87
CA MET A 84 -9.36 3.15 -8.12
C MET A 84 -10.65 2.34 -8.31
N VAL A 85 -11.42 2.16 -7.22
CA VAL A 85 -12.63 1.34 -7.21
C VAL A 85 -13.78 2.09 -7.89
N ASP A 86 -14.34 1.50 -8.95
CA ASP A 86 -15.64 1.87 -9.46
C ASP A 86 -16.72 0.98 -8.83
N ALA A 87 -17.27 1.43 -7.71
CA ALA A 87 -18.25 0.68 -6.92
C ALA A 87 -19.59 0.44 -7.64
N HIS A 88 -19.82 1.07 -8.82
CA HIS A 88 -21.01 0.84 -9.63
C HIS A 88 -20.89 -0.42 -10.49
N THR A 89 -19.68 -0.95 -10.68
CA THR A 89 -19.45 -2.15 -11.49
C THR A 89 -19.58 -3.42 -10.65
N ASN A 90 -20.21 -4.44 -11.21
CA ASN A 90 -20.28 -5.76 -10.58
C ASN A 90 -18.90 -6.42 -10.49
N ASP A 91 -18.05 -6.17 -11.48
CA ASP A 91 -16.68 -6.73 -11.51
C ASP A 91 -15.84 -6.25 -10.31
N ALA A 92 -15.89 -4.96 -9.99
CA ALA A 92 -15.18 -4.43 -8.84
C ALA A 92 -15.66 -5.08 -7.53
N ARG A 93 -16.98 -5.18 -7.34
CA ARG A 93 -17.56 -5.82 -6.14
C ARG A 93 -17.15 -7.29 -6.02
N ASN A 94 -17.31 -8.06 -7.11
CA ASN A 94 -16.96 -9.47 -7.15
C ASN A 94 -15.46 -9.68 -6.88
N ASN A 95 -14.60 -8.83 -7.45
CA ASN A 95 -13.16 -8.92 -7.26
C ASN A 95 -12.75 -8.57 -5.82
N MET A 96 -13.38 -7.57 -5.20
CA MET A 96 -13.15 -7.23 -3.79
C MET A 96 -13.53 -8.41 -2.88
N GLU A 97 -14.70 -9.03 -3.12
CA GLU A 97 -15.16 -10.20 -2.38
C GLU A 97 -14.24 -11.41 -2.56
N LEU A 98 -13.83 -11.70 -3.80
CA LEU A 98 -12.89 -12.78 -4.11
C LEU A 98 -11.57 -12.61 -3.37
N LEU A 99 -11.02 -11.40 -3.35
CA LEU A 99 -9.77 -11.13 -2.65
C LEU A 99 -9.94 -11.24 -1.13
N HIS A 100 -11.04 -10.74 -0.60
CA HIS A 100 -11.36 -10.84 0.82
C HIS A 100 -11.47 -12.30 1.27
N ASN A 101 -12.16 -13.13 0.47
CA ASN A 101 -12.32 -14.57 0.73
C ASN A 101 -10.98 -15.32 0.63
N ALA A 102 -10.12 -14.94 -0.32
CA ALA A 102 -8.84 -15.61 -0.54
C ALA A 102 -7.78 -15.26 0.50
N TYR A 103 -7.75 -14.02 0.98
CA TYR A 103 -6.65 -13.49 1.80
C TYR A 103 -7.06 -12.90 3.15
N GLY A 104 -8.33 -12.54 3.35
CA GLY A 104 -8.81 -11.81 4.53
C GLY A 104 -8.57 -12.52 5.87
N ASN A 105 -8.41 -13.85 5.86
CA ASN A 105 -8.04 -14.62 7.05
C ASN A 105 -6.54 -14.60 7.38
N GLN A 106 -5.69 -14.14 6.45
CA GLN A 106 -4.23 -14.16 6.58
C GLN A 106 -3.60 -12.78 6.53
N ILE A 107 -4.23 -11.86 5.82
CA ILE A 107 -3.74 -10.50 5.60
C ILE A 107 -4.92 -9.56 5.83
N HIS A 108 -4.68 -8.51 6.60
CA HIS A 108 -5.68 -7.47 6.79
C HIS A 108 -6.07 -6.85 5.44
N VAL A 109 -7.37 -6.77 5.15
CA VAL A 109 -7.91 -6.05 4.00
C VAL A 109 -8.65 -4.84 4.55
N PHE A 110 -8.18 -3.64 4.21
CA PHE A 110 -8.78 -2.41 4.72
C PHE A 110 -10.24 -2.28 4.28
N ASN A 111 -11.09 -1.82 5.18
CA ASN A 111 -12.52 -1.60 4.91
C ASN A 111 -12.73 -0.40 3.99
N ASN A 112 -11.91 0.64 4.19
CA ASN A 112 -11.93 1.82 3.36
C ASN A 112 -11.20 1.54 2.03
N TYR A 113 -11.77 2.01 0.93
CA TYR A 113 -11.16 1.94 -0.39
C TYR A 113 -11.08 3.33 -1.03
N ILE A 114 -10.16 3.51 -1.97
CA ILE A 114 -10.04 4.75 -2.73
C ILE A 114 -10.85 4.64 -4.00
N PRO A 115 -11.90 5.45 -4.19
CA PRO A 115 -12.73 5.40 -5.38
C PRO A 115 -12.01 5.93 -6.61
N PHE A 116 -12.37 5.40 -7.77
CA PHE A 116 -11.96 5.99 -9.05
C PHE A 116 -12.49 7.43 -9.17
N SER A 117 -11.64 8.35 -9.64
CA SER A 117 -12.01 9.75 -9.79
C SER A 117 -11.22 10.44 -10.91
N VAL A 118 -11.96 11.14 -11.77
CA VAL A 118 -11.38 12.05 -12.76
C VAL A 118 -10.71 13.25 -12.06
N ARG A 119 -11.29 13.74 -10.96
CA ARG A 119 -10.75 14.84 -10.16
C ARG A 119 -9.35 14.54 -9.62
N MET A 120 -9.11 13.28 -9.24
CA MET A 120 -7.77 12.85 -8.82
C MET A 120 -6.76 12.96 -9.96
N LYS A 121 -7.14 12.58 -11.18
CA LYS A 121 -6.29 12.73 -12.38
C LYS A 121 -6.00 14.20 -12.70
N GLU A 122 -6.99 15.06 -12.55
CA GLU A 122 -6.83 16.50 -12.73
C GLU A 122 -5.89 17.09 -11.69
N ALA A 123 -6.06 16.77 -10.40
CA ALA A 123 -5.20 17.22 -9.33
C ALA A 123 -3.72 16.84 -9.57
N VAL A 124 -3.47 15.59 -9.99
CA VAL A 124 -2.13 15.10 -10.33
C VAL A 124 -1.54 15.88 -11.51
N ARG A 125 -2.33 16.16 -12.55
CA ARG A 125 -1.88 16.96 -13.71
C ARG A 125 -1.48 18.38 -13.31
N GLU A 126 -2.17 18.97 -12.34
CA GLU A 126 -1.87 20.30 -11.81
C GLU A 126 -0.79 20.30 -10.72
N GLY A 127 -0.22 19.12 -10.40
CA GLY A 127 0.78 18.99 -9.34
C GLY A 127 0.23 19.33 -7.95
N GLN A 128 -1.07 19.16 -7.72
CA GLN A 128 -1.73 19.47 -6.47
C GLN A 128 -2.17 18.22 -5.72
N SER A 129 -2.12 18.27 -4.38
CA SER A 129 -2.75 17.25 -3.55
C SER A 129 -4.27 17.29 -3.73
N ILE A 130 -4.92 16.14 -3.69
CA ILE A 130 -6.40 16.05 -3.73
C ILE A 130 -7.05 16.81 -2.58
N PHE A 131 -6.39 16.90 -1.43
CA PHE A 131 -6.84 17.69 -0.27
C PHE A 131 -6.85 19.20 -0.53
N LYS A 132 -5.99 19.67 -1.43
CA LYS A 132 -5.98 21.07 -1.86
C LYS A 132 -6.92 21.29 -3.04
N TYR A 133 -6.94 20.36 -4.00
CA TYR A 133 -7.71 20.47 -5.23
C TYR A 133 -9.23 20.34 -5.00
N GLU A 134 -9.63 19.33 -4.21
CA GLU A 134 -11.04 19.05 -3.90
C GLU A 134 -11.20 18.59 -2.44
N PRO A 135 -11.00 19.49 -1.46
CA PRO A 135 -10.91 19.14 -0.02
C PRO A 135 -12.16 18.44 0.53
N LYS A 136 -13.34 18.75 -0.04
CA LYS A 136 -14.63 18.13 0.34
C LYS A 136 -15.06 16.99 -0.59
N GLY A 137 -14.20 16.62 -1.52
CA GLY A 137 -14.47 15.59 -2.52
C GLY A 137 -14.49 14.18 -1.94
N LYS A 138 -15.10 13.27 -2.70
CA LYS A 138 -15.20 11.85 -2.33
C LYS A 138 -13.82 11.21 -2.05
N VAL A 139 -12.85 11.53 -2.90
CA VAL A 139 -11.49 10.94 -2.80
C VAL A 139 -10.74 11.49 -1.60
N ALA A 140 -10.82 12.80 -1.34
CA ALA A 140 -10.19 13.40 -0.15
C ALA A 140 -10.74 12.77 1.13
N ARG A 141 -12.06 12.60 1.23
CA ARG A 141 -12.69 11.90 2.36
C ARG A 141 -12.26 10.44 2.47
N ALA A 142 -12.20 9.71 1.35
CA ALA A 142 -11.76 8.32 1.34
C ALA A 142 -10.32 8.16 1.84
N TYR A 143 -9.40 9.02 1.41
CA TYR A 143 -8.02 9.02 1.93
C TYR A 143 -7.96 9.36 3.43
N MET A 144 -8.81 10.29 3.90
CA MET A 144 -8.87 10.62 5.32
C MET A 144 -9.33 9.42 6.15
N SER A 145 -10.46 8.79 5.79
CA SER A 145 -10.99 7.60 6.48
C SER A 145 -10.02 6.42 6.42
N PHE A 146 -9.35 6.24 5.29
CA PHE A 146 -8.29 5.23 5.17
C PHE A 146 -7.10 5.52 6.09
N THR A 147 -6.69 6.78 6.19
CA THR A 147 -5.60 7.18 7.09
C THR A 147 -5.94 6.91 8.56
N GLU A 148 -7.18 7.21 8.96
CA GLU A 148 -7.69 6.90 10.30
C GLU A 148 -7.64 5.40 10.57
N GLU A 149 -8.12 4.57 9.61
CA GLU A 149 -8.08 3.11 9.72
C GLU A 149 -6.64 2.57 9.86
N VAL A 150 -5.69 3.10 9.08
CA VAL A 150 -4.27 2.72 9.19
C VAL A 150 -3.70 3.06 10.56
N LEU A 151 -4.00 4.26 11.08
CA LEU A 151 -3.51 4.69 12.40
C LEU A 151 -4.12 3.86 13.55
N GLU A 152 -5.37 3.46 13.43
CA GLU A 152 -6.02 2.57 14.38
C GLU A 152 -5.41 1.16 14.34
N HIS A 153 -5.25 0.60 13.14
CA HIS A 153 -4.65 -0.73 12.96
C HIS A 153 -3.22 -0.78 13.52
N GLY A 154 -2.39 0.21 13.24
CA GLY A 154 -1.02 0.29 13.75
C GLY A 154 -0.92 0.40 15.27
N ARG A 155 -1.91 0.96 15.96
CA ARG A 155 -1.94 1.05 17.43
C ARG A 155 -2.20 -0.30 18.11
N TYR A 156 -2.86 -1.23 17.44
CA TYR A 156 -3.21 -2.56 17.98
C TYR A 156 -2.29 -3.69 17.51
N SER A 157 -1.31 -3.37 16.65
CA SER A 157 -0.39 -4.36 16.06
C SER A 157 0.93 -4.51 16.84
N HIS A 158 1.06 -3.86 18.01
CA HIS A 158 2.24 -3.90 18.90
C HIS A 158 1.94 -4.59 20.20
#